data_50cbb4fa5cba6c368124e0362b4fd598
#
_entry.id   50cbb4fa5cba6c368124e0362b4fd598
#
_cell.length_a   1.000
_cell.length_b   1.000
_cell.length_c   1.000
_cell.angle_alpha   90.00
_cell.angle_beta   90.00
_cell.angle_gamma   90.00
#
_symmetry.space_group_name_H-M   'P 1'
#
loop_
_entity.id
_entity.type
_entity.pdbx_description
1 polymer ?
#
loop_
_entity_poly.entity_id
_entity_poly.type
_entity_poly.pdbx_seq_one_letter_code
_entity_poly.pdbx_strand_id
1 'polypeptide(L)'
;GKMTMYPSYIRRGRDMILYFLKKHFDDKENLIVPIKPLKIETPEAELVKIFTGKTFKDDYRILNHNIRELGYNIPPLINAYMNLSPTMKLFGTAINYGFGDVEETGILIAVDEIFEEKRIRHIESFVKQHPEALHLTSGANKIIYKEKEEK
;
A
#
# COMPACT_ATOMS: atom_id res chain seq x y z
N GLY A 1 -3.21 -8.10 -2.05
CA GLY A 1 -1.74 -8.12 -2.19
C GLY A 1 -1.01 -8.04 -0.87
N LYS A 2 0.30 -7.99 -0.93
CA LYS A 2 1.16 -7.82 0.24
C LYS A 2 2.33 -6.88 -0.06
N MET A 3 2.72 -6.12 0.95
CA MET A 3 3.96 -5.35 0.98
C MET A 3 4.97 -6.08 1.84
N THR A 4 6.23 -6.08 1.43
CA THR A 4 7.30 -6.81 2.11
C THR A 4 8.41 -5.84 2.53
N MET A 5 8.83 -5.93 3.78
CA MET A 5 10.04 -5.29 4.29
C MET A 5 11.04 -6.36 4.76
N TYR A 6 12.30 -6.13 4.46
CA TYR A 6 13.37 -7.04 4.87
C TYR A 6 13.82 -6.75 6.30
N PRO A 7 14.26 -7.77 7.07
CA PRO A 7 14.74 -7.60 8.45
C PRO A 7 15.93 -6.65 8.57
N SER A 8 16.68 -6.45 7.47
CA SER A 8 17.81 -5.52 7.41
C SER A 8 17.41 -4.05 7.33
N TYR A 9 16.13 -3.75 7.10
CA TYR A 9 15.65 -2.38 7.08
C TYR A 9 15.65 -1.81 8.51
N ILE A 10 16.06 -0.53 8.65
CA ILE A 10 16.17 0.11 9.97
C ILE A 10 14.84 0.11 10.72
N ARG A 11 14.82 -0.46 11.93
CA ARG A 11 13.59 -0.68 12.72
C ARG A 11 12.78 0.58 12.97
N ARG A 12 13.42 1.69 13.30
CA ARG A 12 12.75 2.96 13.50
C ARG A 12 12.06 3.45 12.22
N GLY A 13 12.69 3.28 11.06
CA GLY A 13 12.10 3.59 9.77
C GLY A 13 10.92 2.68 9.44
N ARG A 14 11.06 1.38 9.69
CA ARG A 14 9.97 0.40 9.58
C ARG A 14 8.77 0.83 10.41
N ASP A 15 8.96 1.15 11.68
CA ASP A 15 7.90 1.53 12.60
C ASP A 15 7.17 2.79 12.16
N MET A 16 7.91 3.79 11.66
CA MET A 16 7.32 5.00 11.09
C MET A 16 6.48 4.69 9.84
N ILE A 17 6.96 3.81 8.94
CA ILE A 17 6.20 3.40 7.75
C ILE A 17 4.91 2.67 8.16
N LEU A 18 4.99 1.71 9.07
CA LEU A 18 3.83 0.93 9.51
C LEU A 18 2.80 1.81 10.24
N TYR A 19 3.26 2.74 11.08
CA TYR A 19 2.38 3.68 11.75
C TYR A 19 1.67 4.61 10.77
N PHE A 20 2.42 5.18 9.80
CA PHE A 20 1.87 6.01 8.74
C PHE A 20 0.81 5.26 7.93
N LEU A 21 1.12 4.04 7.49
CA LEU A 21 0.19 3.21 6.73
C LEU A 21 -1.07 2.90 7.54
N LYS A 22 -0.92 2.55 8.82
CA LYS A 22 -2.06 2.31 9.70
C LYS A 22 -2.90 3.58 9.89
N LYS A 23 -2.29 4.73 10.08
CA LYS A 23 -3.01 6.01 10.26
C LYS A 23 -3.91 6.34 9.07
N HIS A 24 -3.46 6.03 7.84
CA HIS A 24 -4.14 6.47 6.62
C HIS A 24 -4.97 5.38 5.91
N PHE A 25 -4.67 4.10 6.15
CA PHE A 25 -5.23 2.98 5.39
C PHE A 25 -5.78 1.84 6.26
N ASP A 26 -5.89 2.03 7.58
CA ASP A 26 -6.34 1.00 8.50
C ASP A 26 -7.71 0.42 8.10
N ASP A 27 -7.79 -0.91 8.00
CA ASP A 27 -9.04 -1.62 7.73
C ASP A 27 -9.97 -1.57 8.94
N LYS A 28 -10.95 -0.68 8.92
CA LYS A 28 -11.95 -0.53 9.98
C LYS A 28 -12.94 -1.70 10.07
N GLU A 29 -13.00 -2.52 9.03
CA GLU A 29 -13.91 -3.67 8.96
C GLU A 29 -13.30 -4.94 9.51
N ASN A 30 -11.97 -4.94 9.80
CA ASN A 30 -11.20 -6.10 10.27
C ASN A 30 -11.40 -7.34 9.38
N LEU A 31 -11.38 -7.15 8.06
CA LEU A 31 -11.58 -8.22 7.08
C LEU A 31 -10.53 -9.32 7.20
N ILE A 32 -9.27 -8.94 7.51
CA ILE A 32 -8.17 -9.87 7.73
C ILE A 32 -7.34 -9.38 8.92
N VAL A 33 -7.08 -10.29 9.85
CA VAL A 33 -6.26 -10.00 11.03
C VAL A 33 -5.12 -11.02 11.10
N PRO A 34 -3.84 -10.59 11.24
CA PRO A 34 -2.73 -11.50 11.44
C PRO A 34 -2.88 -12.34 12.71
N ILE A 35 -2.64 -13.65 12.65
CA ILE A 35 -2.67 -14.53 13.82
C ILE A 35 -1.59 -14.12 14.85
N LYS A 36 -0.42 -13.73 14.36
CA LYS A 36 0.69 -13.21 15.15
C LYS A 36 1.12 -11.86 14.61
N PRO A 37 0.46 -10.76 15.01
CA PRO A 37 0.77 -9.44 14.51
C PRO A 37 2.16 -8.99 14.97
N LEU A 38 2.89 -8.37 14.05
CA LEU A 38 4.15 -7.69 14.35
C LEU A 38 3.86 -6.51 15.28
N LYS A 39 4.63 -6.41 16.36
CA LYS A 39 4.56 -5.28 17.28
C LYS A 39 5.51 -4.18 16.82
N ILE A 40 5.02 -2.96 16.76
CA ILE A 40 5.83 -1.75 16.59
C ILE A 40 6.64 -1.55 17.87
N GLU A 41 7.94 -1.36 17.76
CA GLU A 41 8.86 -1.21 18.90
C GLU A 41 8.96 0.26 19.35
N THR A 42 8.83 1.21 18.42
CA THR A 42 8.82 2.65 18.74
C THR A 42 7.54 3.01 19.49
N PRO A 43 7.63 3.70 20.65
CA PRO A 43 6.46 4.08 21.42
C PRO A 43 5.45 4.88 20.60
N GLU A 44 4.18 4.53 20.68
CA GLU A 44 3.10 5.19 19.94
C GLU A 44 3.05 6.70 20.23
N ALA A 45 3.27 7.10 21.50
CA ALA A 45 3.31 8.52 21.88
C ALA A 45 4.40 9.32 21.15
N GLU A 46 5.50 8.67 20.74
CA GLU A 46 6.55 9.29 19.95
C GLU A 46 6.09 9.42 18.48
N LEU A 47 5.51 8.37 17.91
CA LEU A 47 5.01 8.37 16.53
C LEU A 47 3.89 9.40 16.33
N VAL A 48 2.98 9.53 17.30
CA VAL A 48 1.94 10.58 17.30
C VAL A 48 2.55 11.98 17.21
N LYS A 49 3.64 12.23 17.93
CA LYS A 49 4.35 13.55 17.89
C LYS A 49 5.05 13.82 16.56
N ILE A 50 5.48 12.77 15.87
CA ILE A 50 6.10 12.87 14.54
C ILE A 50 5.04 13.16 13.47
N PHE A 51 3.96 12.39 13.44
CA PHE A 51 2.93 12.48 12.39
C PHE A 51 1.81 13.44 12.77
N THR A 52 2.10 14.74 12.73
CA THR A 52 1.17 15.82 13.08
C THR A 52 0.40 16.39 11.89
N GLY A 53 0.60 15.84 10.70
CA GLY A 53 -0.06 16.26 9.48
C GLY A 53 -1.57 16.03 9.52
N LYS A 54 -2.33 16.93 8.89
CA LYS A 54 -3.79 16.84 8.78
C LYS A 54 -4.23 16.01 7.59
N THR A 55 -3.36 15.87 6.59
CA THR A 55 -3.64 15.15 5.35
C THR A 55 -2.62 14.04 5.10
N PHE A 56 -2.97 13.08 4.25
CA PHE A 56 -2.02 12.08 3.74
C PHE A 56 -0.75 12.75 3.18
N LYS A 57 -0.89 13.80 2.39
CA LYS A 57 0.22 14.50 1.76
C LYS A 57 1.17 15.16 2.77
N ASP A 58 0.63 15.71 3.85
CA ASP A 58 1.44 16.33 4.91
C ASP A 58 2.23 15.27 5.65
N ASP A 59 1.58 14.19 6.09
CA ASP A 59 2.23 13.09 6.78
C ASP A 59 3.21 12.33 5.87
N TYR A 60 2.92 12.21 4.57
CA TYR A 60 3.86 11.62 3.62
C TYR A 60 5.16 12.43 3.50
N ARG A 61 5.09 13.75 3.51
CA ARG A 61 6.28 14.61 3.53
C ARG A 61 7.09 14.41 4.81
N ILE A 62 6.40 14.33 5.97
CA ILE A 62 7.00 14.05 7.27
C ILE A 62 7.69 12.69 7.24
N LEU A 63 7.01 11.63 6.77
CA LEU A 63 7.57 10.30 6.65
C LEU A 63 8.84 10.30 5.78
N ASN A 64 8.75 10.86 4.59
CA ASN A 64 9.86 10.88 3.64
C ASN A 64 11.08 11.64 4.19
N HIS A 65 10.85 12.77 4.87
CA HIS A 65 11.91 13.52 5.53
C HIS A 65 12.60 12.68 6.61
N ASN A 66 11.84 12.11 7.56
CA ASN A 66 12.40 11.33 8.66
C ASN A 66 13.12 10.06 8.18
N ILE A 67 12.62 9.38 7.17
CA ILE A 67 13.30 8.20 6.59
C ILE A 67 14.63 8.59 5.95
N ARG A 68 14.70 9.73 5.26
CA ARG A 68 15.93 10.25 4.67
C ARG A 68 16.95 10.67 5.71
N GLU A 69 16.54 11.29 6.83
CA GLU A 69 17.41 11.63 7.96
C GLU A 69 18.07 10.38 8.57
N LEU A 70 17.40 9.22 8.50
CA LEU A 70 17.96 7.93 8.89
C LEU A 70 18.94 7.35 7.85
N GLY A 71 19.14 8.00 6.69
CA GLY A 71 19.98 7.51 5.59
C GLY A 71 19.31 6.47 4.71
N TYR A 72 17.98 6.34 4.77
CA TYR A 72 17.20 5.34 4.02
C TYR A 72 16.22 6.00 3.06
N ASN A 73 15.58 5.16 2.25
CA ASN A 73 14.43 5.55 1.43
C ASN A 73 13.23 4.67 1.78
N ILE A 74 12.02 5.17 1.58
CA ILE A 74 10.82 4.36 1.62
C ILE A 74 10.97 3.26 0.54
N PRO A 75 10.78 1.96 0.89
CA PRO A 75 10.90 0.90 -0.09
C PRO A 75 10.02 1.15 -1.32
N PRO A 76 10.55 1.01 -2.55
CA PRO A 76 9.85 1.43 -3.77
C PRO A 76 8.47 0.81 -3.93
N LEU A 77 8.31 -0.48 -3.58
CA LEU A 77 7.03 -1.17 -3.68
C LEU A 77 5.99 -0.62 -2.70
N ILE A 78 6.40 -0.32 -1.46
CA ILE A 78 5.53 0.30 -0.45
C ILE A 78 5.09 1.67 -0.94
N ASN A 79 6.04 2.47 -1.44
CA ASN A 79 5.76 3.78 -2.00
C ASN A 79 4.80 3.72 -3.20
N ALA A 80 4.95 2.73 -4.07
CA ALA A 80 4.04 2.52 -5.20
C ALA A 80 2.62 2.21 -4.73
N TYR A 81 2.44 1.28 -3.78
CA TYR A 81 1.12 0.89 -3.30
C TYR A 81 0.38 2.03 -2.60
N MET A 82 1.04 2.77 -1.69
CA MET A 82 0.38 3.87 -0.97
C MET A 82 -0.03 5.04 -1.88
N ASN A 83 0.51 5.11 -3.10
CA ASN A 83 0.16 6.10 -4.11
C ASN A 83 -0.70 5.54 -5.26
N LEU A 84 -1.25 4.33 -5.11
CA LEU A 84 -2.02 3.68 -6.16
C LEU A 84 -3.52 3.95 -6.03
N SER A 85 -4.06 3.91 -4.82
CA SER A 85 -5.47 4.12 -4.53
C SER A 85 -5.66 4.85 -3.20
N PRO A 86 -6.61 5.79 -3.11
CA PRO A 86 -6.93 6.49 -1.88
C PRO A 86 -7.70 5.61 -0.87
N THR A 87 -8.26 4.50 -1.33
CA THR A 87 -9.11 3.57 -0.58
C THR A 87 -8.43 2.23 -0.30
N MET A 88 -7.11 2.17 -0.47
CA MET A 88 -6.33 1.00 -0.07
C MET A 88 -6.66 0.63 1.38
N LYS A 89 -6.85 -0.66 1.67
CA LYS A 89 -7.00 -1.18 3.03
C LYS A 89 -5.73 -1.89 3.47
N LEU A 90 -5.32 -1.64 4.71
CA LEU A 90 -4.17 -2.27 5.37
C LEU A 90 -4.67 -3.27 6.41
N PHE A 91 -4.20 -4.51 6.35
CA PHE A 91 -4.67 -5.60 7.22
C PHE A 91 -3.75 -5.94 8.40
N GLY A 92 -2.66 -5.22 8.56
CA GLY A 92 -1.64 -5.51 9.56
C GLY A 92 -0.46 -6.30 9.00
N THR A 93 0.54 -6.49 9.85
CA THR A 93 1.85 -7.04 9.48
C THR A 93 2.15 -8.28 10.31
N ALA A 94 2.78 -9.29 9.70
CA ALA A 94 3.30 -10.46 10.37
C ALA A 94 4.67 -10.85 9.80
N ILE A 95 5.44 -11.65 10.55
CA ILE A 95 6.73 -12.18 10.09
C ILE A 95 6.48 -13.48 9.33
N ASN A 96 7.06 -13.59 8.12
CA ASN A 96 7.07 -14.83 7.36
C ASN A 96 8.36 -15.61 7.61
N TYR A 97 8.34 -16.47 8.61
CA TYR A 97 9.48 -17.32 8.99
C TYR A 97 9.87 -18.33 7.90
N GLY A 98 8.96 -18.66 7.00
CA GLY A 98 9.22 -19.56 5.87
C GLY A 98 9.90 -18.87 4.69
N PHE A 99 10.08 -17.56 4.73
CA PHE A 99 10.66 -16.78 3.64
C PHE A 99 11.63 -15.70 4.17
N GLY A 100 12.68 -16.13 4.87
CA GLY A 100 13.76 -15.25 5.32
C GLY A 100 13.37 -14.21 6.34
N ASP A 101 12.38 -14.52 7.20
CA ASP A 101 11.89 -13.65 8.29
C ASP A 101 11.44 -12.27 7.83
N VAL A 102 11.02 -12.14 6.56
CA VAL A 102 10.51 -10.88 6.04
C VAL A 102 9.21 -10.47 6.73
N GLU A 103 9.02 -9.18 6.88
CA GLU A 103 7.82 -8.59 7.44
C GLU A 103 6.81 -8.33 6.32
N GLU A 104 5.70 -9.05 6.31
CA GLU A 104 4.67 -8.97 5.29
C GLU A 104 3.44 -8.25 5.83
N THR A 105 3.03 -7.20 5.12
CA THR A 105 1.83 -6.42 5.42
C THR A 105 0.78 -6.71 4.36
N GLY A 106 -0.37 -7.24 4.78
CA GLY A 106 -1.50 -7.48 3.88
C GLY A 106 -2.18 -6.19 3.44
N ILE A 107 -2.57 -6.12 2.18
CA ILE A 107 -3.30 -4.98 1.59
C ILE A 107 -4.41 -5.42 0.66
N LEU A 108 -5.45 -4.61 0.55
CA LEU A 108 -6.48 -4.70 -0.47
C LEU A 108 -6.51 -3.40 -1.27
N ILE A 109 -6.57 -3.51 -2.59
CA ILE A 109 -6.80 -2.40 -3.51
C ILE A 109 -7.89 -2.82 -4.47
N ALA A 110 -8.99 -2.10 -4.48
CA ALA A 110 -10.04 -2.26 -5.48
C ALA A 110 -9.58 -1.62 -6.80
N VAL A 111 -9.68 -2.39 -7.89
CA VAL A 111 -9.12 -1.97 -9.19
C VAL A 111 -9.84 -0.74 -9.76
N ASP A 112 -11.14 -0.64 -9.56
CA ASP A 112 -11.98 0.48 -9.96
C ASP A 112 -11.74 1.76 -9.15
N GLU A 113 -11.10 1.64 -7.98
CA GLU A 113 -10.74 2.76 -7.11
C GLU A 113 -9.27 3.21 -7.24
N ILE A 114 -8.52 2.60 -8.17
CA ILE A 114 -7.18 3.05 -8.52
C ILE A 114 -7.28 4.43 -9.19
N PHE A 115 -6.37 5.35 -8.84
CA PHE A 115 -6.28 6.65 -9.49
C PHE A 115 -6.28 6.51 -11.01
N GLU A 116 -7.12 7.27 -11.70
CA GLU A 116 -7.36 7.15 -13.15
C GLU A 116 -6.07 7.18 -13.97
N GLU A 117 -5.15 8.09 -13.67
CA GLU A 117 -3.84 8.18 -14.34
C GLU A 117 -3.01 6.89 -14.19
N LYS A 118 -3.12 6.20 -13.05
CA LYS A 118 -2.42 4.94 -12.78
C LYS A 118 -3.11 3.78 -13.50
N ARG A 119 -4.44 3.77 -13.49
CA ARG A 119 -5.26 2.78 -14.19
C ARG A 119 -5.02 2.83 -15.68
N ILE A 120 -5.06 4.01 -16.30
CA ILE A 120 -4.77 4.21 -17.73
C ILE A 120 -3.35 3.70 -18.05
N ARG A 121 -2.37 4.09 -17.25
CA ARG A 121 -0.98 3.74 -17.49
C ARG A 121 -0.68 2.25 -17.36
N HIS A 122 -1.24 1.58 -16.35
CA HIS A 122 -0.84 0.22 -15.98
C HIS A 122 -1.82 -0.87 -16.44
N ILE A 123 -3.09 -0.55 -16.57
CA ILE A 123 -4.13 -1.51 -16.93
C ILE A 123 -4.56 -1.32 -18.38
N GLU A 124 -5.05 -0.15 -18.74
CA GLU A 124 -5.60 0.07 -20.08
C GLU A 124 -4.55 -0.04 -21.18
N SER A 125 -3.32 0.47 -20.94
CA SER A 125 -2.23 0.31 -21.90
C SER A 125 -1.83 -1.15 -22.09
N PHE A 126 -1.82 -1.94 -21.01
CA PHE A 126 -1.56 -3.38 -21.07
C PHE A 126 -2.65 -4.14 -21.82
N VAL A 127 -3.92 -3.88 -21.49
CA VAL A 127 -5.06 -4.52 -22.16
C VAL A 127 -5.12 -4.17 -23.65
N LYS A 128 -4.76 -2.95 -24.03
CA LYS A 128 -4.67 -2.57 -25.46
C LYS A 128 -3.61 -3.35 -26.23
N GLN A 129 -2.48 -3.68 -25.55
CA GLN A 129 -1.39 -4.47 -26.14
C GLN A 129 -1.64 -5.98 -26.08
N HIS A 130 -2.48 -6.42 -25.13
CA HIS A 130 -2.78 -7.83 -24.85
C HIS A 130 -4.29 -8.08 -24.75
N PRO A 131 -5.04 -8.02 -25.86
CA PRO A 131 -6.51 -8.19 -25.85
C PRO A 131 -6.95 -9.55 -25.26
N GLU A 132 -6.09 -10.56 -25.35
CA GLU A 132 -6.30 -11.89 -24.75
C GLU A 132 -6.33 -11.87 -23.22
N ALA A 133 -5.76 -10.84 -22.58
CA ALA A 133 -5.74 -10.70 -21.12
C ALA A 133 -7.03 -10.12 -20.53
N LEU A 134 -8.01 -9.79 -21.35
CA LEU A 134 -9.31 -9.21 -20.94
C LEU A 134 -10.05 -10.02 -19.87
N HIS A 135 -9.94 -11.35 -19.93
CA HIS A 135 -10.57 -12.25 -18.96
C HIS A 135 -9.93 -12.19 -17.55
N LEU A 136 -8.70 -11.67 -17.43
CA LEU A 136 -7.99 -11.55 -16.16
C LEU A 136 -8.44 -10.33 -15.33
N THR A 137 -9.18 -9.41 -15.93
CA THR A 137 -9.60 -8.14 -15.32
C THR A 137 -11.13 -8.12 -15.09
N SER A 138 -11.68 -9.13 -14.49
CA SER A 138 -13.10 -9.51 -14.54
C SER A 138 -14.11 -8.56 -13.86
N GLY A 139 -13.71 -7.47 -13.22
CA GLY A 139 -14.62 -6.51 -12.59
C GLY A 139 -14.73 -5.19 -13.36
N ALA A 140 -13.61 -4.53 -13.59
CA ALA A 140 -13.53 -3.19 -14.18
C ALA A 140 -13.86 -3.16 -15.69
N ASN A 141 -13.70 -4.28 -16.39
CA ASN A 141 -13.83 -4.32 -17.85
C ASN A 141 -15.28 -4.37 -18.38
N LYS A 142 -16.25 -4.79 -17.57
CA LYS A 142 -17.66 -4.77 -17.99
C LYS A 142 -18.19 -3.38 -18.28
N ILE A 143 -17.59 -2.36 -17.65
CA ILE A 143 -18.04 -0.96 -17.79
C ILE A 143 -17.41 -0.31 -19.03
N ILE A 144 -16.13 -0.58 -19.29
CA ILE A 144 -15.37 0.09 -20.37
C ILE A 144 -15.78 -0.39 -21.78
N TYR A 145 -16.22 -1.65 -21.90
CA TYR A 145 -16.54 -2.22 -23.23
C TYR A 145 -18.02 -2.15 -23.62
N LYS A 146 -18.95 -1.93 -22.66
CA LYS A 146 -20.36 -1.69 -23.02
C LYS A 146 -20.57 -0.38 -23.80
N GLU A 147 -19.73 0.63 -23.60
CA GLU A 147 -19.82 1.91 -24.32
C GLU A 147 -19.30 1.86 -25.77
N LYS A 148 -18.58 0.78 -26.16
CA LYS A 148 -18.03 0.64 -27.53
C LYS A 148 -18.86 -0.26 -28.46
N GLU A 149 -19.79 -1.03 -27.93
CA GLU A 149 -20.69 -1.89 -28.73
C GLU A 149 -22.00 -1.18 -29.13
N GLU A 150 -22.26 0.03 -28.60
CA GLU A 150 -23.48 0.81 -28.89
C GLU A 150 -23.25 2.01 -29.82
N LYS A 151 -22.19 1.99 -30.68
CA LYS A 151 -22.00 3.00 -31.73
C LYS A 151 -21.77 2.37 -33.09
#